data_e40ed1203744a0e4cdcf53fd2dffc63f
#
_entry.id   e40ed1203744a0e4cdcf53fd2dffc63f
#
_cell.length_a   1.000
_cell.length_b   1.000
_cell.length_c   1.000
_cell.angle_alpha   90.00
_cell.angle_beta   90.00
_cell.angle_gamma   90.00
#
_symmetry.space_group_name_H-M   'P 1'
#
loop_
_entity.id
_entity.type
_entity.pdbx_description
1 polymer ?
#
loop_
_entity_poly.entity_id
_entity_poly.type
_entity_poly.pdbx_seq_one_letter_code
_entity_poly.pdbx_strand_id
1 'polypeptide(L)'
;MFTDTHAHLSFPDFASDRPATIARATAAGVTRIVSVATDLADAHRVLTVASQYPGVFAAVGLHPNHRPDSWRAELHQIAELASQPRVVAIGETGLDYYRLPGASGERGSTRATSESGAPGGSPSNQSAAAVKQQQQEMFQAHLELARHRHLPVIIHCRAADADTLATVRANVPDWRPWGVMHCFAGNTQMALDCIELGLLISFTGIVTFKNAEALRTVAGAVPLESLLLETDSPYLAPIPQRGQRNEPAFIPHIADALAQLKGVAVENLARVTTANAQRLFGWSD
;
A
#
# COMPACT_ATOMS: atom_id res chain seq x y z
N MET A 1 19.97 0.87 6.22
CA MET A 1 19.03 1.85 5.63
C MET A 1 17.81 1.11 5.17
N PHE A 2 16.61 1.61 5.48
CA PHE A 2 15.33 1.01 5.12
C PHE A 2 14.46 2.02 4.36
N THR A 3 13.48 1.50 3.63
CA THR A 3 12.41 2.25 2.99
C THR A 3 11.07 1.71 3.50
N ASP A 4 10.14 2.60 3.88
CA ASP A 4 8.74 2.28 4.11
C ASP A 4 7.95 2.63 2.85
N THR A 5 7.46 1.62 2.13
CA THR A 5 6.82 1.84 0.83
C THR A 5 5.34 2.19 0.92
N HIS A 6 4.75 2.18 2.13
CA HIS A 6 3.34 2.55 2.33
C HIS A 6 3.07 2.97 3.79
N ALA A 7 2.76 4.24 3.99
CA ALA A 7 2.34 4.81 5.27
C ALA A 7 1.34 5.94 5.04
N HIS A 8 0.38 6.14 5.96
CA HIS A 8 -0.60 7.22 5.90
C HIS A 8 -0.22 8.38 6.83
N LEU A 9 0.94 9.00 6.57
CA LEU A 9 1.46 10.08 7.43
C LEU A 9 0.60 11.34 7.48
N SER A 10 -0.32 11.52 6.52
CA SER A 10 -1.29 12.62 6.48
C SER A 10 -2.45 12.48 7.46
N PHE A 11 -2.69 11.28 7.98
CA PHE A 11 -3.83 10.98 8.84
C PHE A 11 -3.80 11.74 10.16
N PRO A 12 -5.00 12.00 10.75
CA PRO A 12 -5.13 12.68 12.04
C PRO A 12 -4.34 12.03 13.17
N ASP A 13 -4.13 10.70 13.10
CA ASP A 13 -3.35 9.91 14.06
C ASP A 13 -1.92 10.44 14.24
N PHE A 14 -1.36 11.09 13.24
CA PHE A 14 -0.03 11.67 13.26
C PHE A 14 -0.02 13.21 13.40
N ALA A 15 -1.18 13.85 13.44
CA ALA A 15 -1.26 15.31 13.37
C ALA A 15 -0.50 16.00 14.54
N SER A 16 -0.54 15.42 15.73
CA SER A 16 0.07 16.01 16.93
C SER A 16 1.59 15.80 17.03
N ASP A 17 2.14 14.73 16.40
CA ASP A 17 3.55 14.36 16.57
C ASP A 17 4.26 13.92 15.29
N ARG A 18 3.74 14.26 14.11
CA ARG A 18 4.32 13.89 12.81
C ARG A 18 5.81 14.20 12.68
N PRO A 19 6.31 15.39 13.09
CA PRO A 19 7.75 15.66 13.06
C PRO A 19 8.56 14.67 13.92
N ALA A 20 8.06 14.35 15.10
CA ALA A 20 8.70 13.39 16.00
C ALA A 20 8.63 11.94 15.43
N THR A 21 7.51 11.57 14.81
CA THR A 21 7.37 10.27 14.13
C THR A 21 8.40 10.10 13.01
N ILE A 22 8.59 11.12 12.18
CA ILE A 22 9.59 11.09 11.10
C ILE A 22 11.02 11.08 11.66
N ALA A 23 11.28 11.82 12.73
CA ALA A 23 12.57 11.78 13.42
C ALA A 23 12.89 10.39 14.00
N ARG A 24 11.91 9.71 14.61
CA ARG A 24 12.06 8.32 15.08
C ARG A 24 12.31 7.35 13.92
N ALA A 25 11.61 7.52 12.80
CA ALA A 25 11.85 6.73 11.59
C ALA A 25 13.30 6.87 11.11
N THR A 26 13.80 8.11 11.00
CA THR A 26 15.18 8.38 10.61
C THR A 26 16.18 7.76 11.60
N ALA A 27 15.94 7.90 12.90
CA ALA A 27 16.79 7.30 13.94
C ALA A 27 16.81 5.76 13.88
N ALA A 28 15.70 5.13 13.42
CA ALA A 28 15.60 3.69 13.18
C ALA A 28 16.21 3.26 11.82
N GLY A 29 16.79 4.19 11.06
CA GLY A 29 17.40 3.92 9.75
C GLY A 29 16.41 3.88 8.58
N VAL A 30 15.14 4.31 8.77
CA VAL A 30 14.15 4.47 7.71
C VAL A 30 14.32 5.86 7.13
N THR A 31 14.91 5.95 5.95
CA THR A 31 15.31 7.22 5.33
C THR A 31 14.38 7.67 4.22
N ARG A 32 13.53 6.77 3.73
CA ARG A 32 12.53 7.05 2.70
C ARG A 32 11.19 6.46 3.08
N ILE A 33 10.13 7.24 2.90
CA ILE A 33 8.75 6.86 3.22
C ILE A 33 7.86 7.31 2.07
N VAL A 34 7.03 6.42 1.54
CA VAL A 34 5.95 6.78 0.63
C VAL A 34 4.69 7.02 1.47
N SER A 35 4.27 8.29 1.56
CA SER A 35 2.98 8.64 2.16
C SER A 35 1.89 8.52 1.11
N VAL A 36 0.85 7.74 1.42
CA VAL A 36 -0.15 7.31 0.45
C VAL A 36 -1.50 7.94 0.75
N ALA A 37 -2.14 8.51 -0.26
CA ALA A 37 -3.45 9.14 -0.17
C ALA A 37 -4.57 8.11 -0.37
N THR A 38 -5.72 8.37 0.28
CA THR A 38 -6.93 7.54 0.16
C THR A 38 -8.06 8.25 -0.61
N ASP A 39 -8.01 9.57 -0.72
CA ASP A 39 -8.97 10.40 -1.43
C ASP A 39 -8.30 11.69 -1.93
N LEU A 40 -9.04 12.51 -2.68
CA LEU A 40 -8.54 13.78 -3.23
C LEU A 40 -8.12 14.78 -2.12
N ALA A 41 -8.89 14.89 -1.05
CA ALA A 41 -8.56 15.81 0.05
C ALA A 41 -7.29 15.33 0.78
N ASP A 42 -7.12 14.01 0.90
CA ASP A 42 -5.94 13.41 1.47
C ASP A 42 -4.72 13.56 0.55
N ALA A 43 -4.88 13.48 -0.77
CA ALA A 43 -3.80 13.72 -1.73
C ALA A 43 -3.15 15.10 -1.54
N HIS A 44 -3.95 16.15 -1.30
CA HIS A 44 -3.42 17.47 -0.96
C HIS A 44 -2.64 17.48 0.36
N ARG A 45 -3.13 16.75 1.39
CA ARG A 45 -2.43 16.63 2.68
C ARG A 45 -1.11 15.87 2.54
N VAL A 46 -1.13 14.76 1.80
CA VAL A 46 0.07 13.96 1.51
C VAL A 46 1.14 14.78 0.81
N LEU A 47 0.77 15.56 -0.21
CA LEU A 47 1.68 16.47 -0.91
C LEU A 47 2.27 17.53 0.03
N THR A 48 1.44 18.08 0.92
CA THR A 48 1.90 19.03 1.95
C THR A 48 2.95 18.38 2.84
N VAL A 49 2.72 17.16 3.32
CA VAL A 49 3.68 16.40 4.14
C VAL A 49 4.96 16.13 3.33
N ALA A 50 4.85 15.64 2.11
CA ALA A 50 6.00 15.34 1.27
C ALA A 50 6.85 16.58 0.94
N SER A 51 6.25 17.78 0.85
CA SER A 51 6.99 19.03 0.64
C SER A 51 7.81 19.47 1.85
N GLN A 52 7.39 19.10 3.06
CA GLN A 52 8.04 19.50 4.32
C GLN A 52 9.21 18.59 4.73
N TYR A 53 9.23 17.33 4.26
CA TYR A 53 10.22 16.34 4.71
C TYR A 53 10.94 15.71 3.51
N PRO A 54 12.24 15.94 3.34
CA PRO A 54 13.02 15.47 2.19
C PRO A 54 12.96 13.95 1.94
N GLY A 55 12.86 13.14 3.01
CA GLY A 55 12.75 11.67 2.92
C GLY A 55 11.32 11.16 2.67
N VAL A 56 10.31 12.05 2.55
CA VAL A 56 8.91 11.65 2.31
C VAL A 56 8.52 11.92 0.87
N PHE A 57 7.94 10.94 0.23
CA PHE A 57 7.37 10.98 -1.12
C PHE A 57 5.87 10.77 -1.06
N ALA A 58 5.16 11.07 -2.13
CA ALA A 58 3.71 10.99 -2.23
C ALA A 58 3.26 9.92 -3.22
N ALA A 59 2.21 9.18 -2.88
CA ALA A 59 1.38 8.49 -3.83
C ALA A 59 -0.03 9.10 -3.79
N VAL A 60 -0.61 9.32 -4.97
CA VAL A 60 -1.92 9.98 -5.09
C VAL A 60 -2.90 9.09 -5.86
N GLY A 61 -4.10 8.91 -5.31
CA GLY A 61 -5.12 8.04 -5.89
C GLY A 61 -6.41 8.08 -5.08
N LEU A 62 -7.37 7.25 -5.50
CA LEU A 62 -8.65 7.06 -4.80
C LEU A 62 -8.75 5.60 -4.36
N HIS A 63 -8.77 5.39 -3.06
CA HIS A 63 -8.93 4.07 -2.45
C HIS A 63 -10.27 3.43 -2.87
N PRO A 64 -10.37 2.12 -3.11
CA PRO A 64 -11.60 1.46 -3.58
C PRO A 64 -12.82 1.66 -2.66
N ASN A 65 -12.63 2.00 -1.40
CA ASN A 65 -13.71 2.33 -0.48
C ASN A 65 -14.15 3.81 -0.51
N HIS A 66 -13.36 4.70 -1.11
CA HIS A 66 -13.76 6.08 -1.41
C HIS A 66 -14.43 6.12 -2.79
N ARG A 67 -15.76 6.11 -2.82
CA ARG A 67 -16.57 5.94 -4.02
C ARG A 67 -17.65 7.00 -4.15
N PRO A 68 -17.29 8.30 -4.23
CA PRO A 68 -18.27 9.35 -4.49
C PRO A 68 -18.81 9.24 -5.92
N ASP A 69 -20.01 9.74 -6.17
CA ASP A 69 -20.55 9.82 -7.53
C ASP A 69 -19.67 10.68 -8.45
N SER A 70 -18.93 11.63 -7.86
CA SER A 70 -17.98 12.54 -8.52
C SER A 70 -16.61 11.91 -8.79
N TRP A 71 -16.36 10.62 -8.55
CA TRP A 71 -15.03 10.02 -8.58
C TRP A 71 -14.24 10.31 -9.88
N ARG A 72 -14.93 10.43 -11.02
CA ARG A 72 -14.25 10.76 -12.30
C ARG A 72 -13.70 12.18 -12.30
N ALA A 73 -14.41 13.13 -11.71
CA ALA A 73 -13.95 14.50 -11.56
C ALA A 73 -12.80 14.58 -10.54
N GLU A 74 -12.87 13.80 -9.45
CA GLU A 74 -11.78 13.71 -8.48
C GLU A 74 -10.54 13.07 -9.10
N LEU A 75 -10.70 12.01 -9.89
CA LEU A 75 -9.57 11.38 -10.59
C LEU A 75 -8.90 12.34 -11.60
N HIS A 76 -9.66 13.21 -12.23
CA HIS A 76 -9.08 14.26 -13.09
C HIS A 76 -8.17 15.19 -12.28
N GLN A 77 -8.58 15.61 -11.09
CA GLN A 77 -7.75 16.42 -10.19
C GLN A 77 -6.53 15.61 -9.65
N ILE A 78 -6.70 14.34 -9.33
CA ILE A 78 -5.58 13.44 -9.00
C ILE A 78 -4.57 13.39 -10.15
N ALA A 79 -5.04 13.36 -11.41
CA ALA A 79 -4.15 13.37 -12.58
C ALA A 79 -3.32 14.66 -12.71
N GLU A 80 -3.86 15.80 -12.27
CA GLU A 80 -3.11 17.07 -12.17
C GLU A 80 -2.06 17.00 -11.04
N LEU A 81 -2.47 16.51 -9.86
CA LEU A 81 -1.58 16.33 -8.71
C LEU A 81 -0.44 15.34 -8.98
N ALA A 82 -0.68 14.32 -9.80
CA ALA A 82 0.31 13.33 -10.20
C ALA A 82 1.53 13.92 -10.94
N SER A 83 1.45 15.17 -11.40
CA SER A 83 2.56 15.90 -12.02
C SER A 83 3.47 16.62 -11.02
N GLN A 84 3.13 16.62 -9.74
CA GLN A 84 3.91 17.32 -8.71
C GLN A 84 5.25 16.62 -8.43
N PRO A 85 6.32 17.37 -8.12
CA PRO A 85 7.69 16.84 -8.06
C PRO A 85 7.94 15.71 -7.05
N ARG A 86 7.06 15.56 -6.06
CA ARG A 86 7.25 14.55 -5.01
C ARG A 86 6.33 13.34 -5.18
N VAL A 87 5.53 13.30 -6.25
CA VAL A 87 4.68 12.16 -6.54
C VAL A 87 5.50 11.08 -7.24
N VAL A 88 5.51 9.90 -6.66
CA VAL A 88 6.29 8.74 -7.14
C VAL A 88 5.41 7.55 -7.55
N ALA A 89 4.11 7.59 -7.29
CA ALA A 89 3.17 6.52 -7.66
C ALA A 89 1.73 7.02 -7.78
N ILE A 90 0.93 6.28 -8.53
CA ILE A 90 -0.52 6.36 -8.51
C ILE A 90 -1.05 5.33 -7.51
N GLY A 91 -1.85 5.77 -6.55
CA GLY A 91 -2.40 4.90 -5.51
C GLY A 91 -2.69 5.68 -4.21
N GLU A 92 -3.37 5.02 -3.30
CA GLU A 92 -3.78 3.63 -3.29
C GLU A 92 -5.02 3.43 -4.18
N THR A 93 -5.02 2.39 -4.99
CA THR A 93 -6.14 2.03 -5.87
C THR A 93 -6.28 0.51 -5.95
N GLY A 94 -7.40 0.00 -6.45
CA GLY A 94 -7.61 -1.44 -6.55
C GLY A 94 -9.02 -1.88 -6.18
N LEU A 95 -9.16 -3.06 -5.56
CA LEU A 95 -10.44 -3.68 -5.25
C LEU A 95 -10.52 -4.12 -3.76
N ASP A 96 -11.62 -3.77 -3.10
CA ASP A 96 -11.95 -4.20 -1.74
C ASP A 96 -13.39 -4.74 -1.71
N TYR A 97 -13.53 -6.07 -1.70
CA TYR A 97 -14.84 -6.73 -1.63
C TYR A 97 -15.23 -7.18 -0.22
N TYR A 98 -14.39 -6.88 0.77
CA TYR A 98 -14.63 -7.29 2.15
C TYR A 98 -15.84 -6.58 2.79
N ARG A 99 -16.12 -5.32 2.38
CA ARG A 99 -17.19 -4.49 2.93
C ARG A 99 -18.34 -4.25 1.94
N LEU A 100 -18.61 -5.20 1.04
CA LEU A 100 -19.73 -5.07 0.11
C LEU A 100 -21.08 -5.06 0.82
N PRO A 101 -22.07 -4.27 0.34
CA PRO A 101 -23.42 -4.28 0.86
C PRO A 101 -24.02 -5.70 0.78
N GLY A 102 -24.64 -6.17 1.87
CA GLY A 102 -25.27 -7.49 1.91
C GLY A 102 -24.30 -8.67 2.05
N ALA A 103 -23.02 -8.47 2.12
CA ALA A 103 -22.09 -9.50 2.57
C ALA A 103 -22.39 -9.77 4.06
N SER A 104 -23.13 -10.84 4.34
CA SER A 104 -23.29 -11.38 5.69
C SER A 104 -21.93 -11.94 6.13
N GLY A 105 -21.05 -11.09 6.59
CA GLY A 105 -19.87 -11.53 7.30
C GLY A 105 -20.33 -12.23 8.54
N GLU A 106 -20.18 -13.55 8.58
CA GLU A 106 -20.21 -14.29 9.83
C GLU A 106 -19.32 -13.54 10.81
N ARG A 107 -19.92 -13.07 11.90
CA ARG A 107 -19.18 -12.52 13.04
C ARG A 107 -18.42 -13.65 13.71
N GLY A 108 -17.42 -14.17 13.01
CA GLY A 108 -16.36 -14.95 13.60
C GLY A 108 -15.56 -14.02 14.49
N SER A 109 -15.76 -14.17 15.78
CA SER A 109 -15.05 -13.56 16.86
C SER A 109 -13.54 -13.73 16.70
N THR A 110 -12.89 -12.80 16.02
CA THR A 110 -11.53 -12.40 16.33
C THR A 110 -11.47 -10.88 16.16
N ARG A 111 -11.44 -10.22 17.29
CA ARG A 111 -11.28 -8.78 17.44
C ARG A 111 -9.89 -8.37 16.95
N ALA A 112 -9.72 -8.32 15.64
CA ALA A 112 -8.65 -7.57 15.01
C ALA A 112 -9.21 -6.16 14.81
N THR A 113 -9.04 -5.33 15.80
CA THR A 113 -9.27 -3.89 15.73
C THR A 113 -8.23 -3.30 14.80
N SER A 114 -8.57 -3.17 13.54
CA SER A 114 -7.96 -2.22 12.63
C SER A 114 -9.10 -1.62 11.82
N GLU A 115 -9.78 -0.68 12.44
CA GLU A 115 -10.65 0.22 11.71
C GLU A 115 -9.76 1.16 10.91
N SER A 116 -9.61 0.88 9.62
CA SER A 116 -9.22 1.90 8.68
C SER A 116 -10.36 2.90 8.63
N GLY A 117 -10.27 3.93 9.44
CA GLY A 117 -11.19 5.05 9.45
C GLY A 117 -10.99 5.95 8.23
N ALA A 118 -11.25 5.45 7.03
CA ALA A 118 -11.50 6.33 5.90
C ALA A 118 -12.90 6.92 6.09
N PRO A 119 -13.09 8.25 6.17
CA PRO A 119 -14.40 8.88 6.18
C PRO A 119 -14.97 8.84 4.76
N GLY A 120 -15.50 7.69 4.36
CA GLY A 120 -16.16 7.51 3.08
C GLY A 120 -17.68 7.48 3.31
N GLY A 121 -18.37 8.56 3.01
CA GLY A 121 -19.81 8.55 2.87
C GLY A 121 -20.21 7.61 1.74
N SER A 122 -20.56 6.35 2.05
CA SER A 122 -21.15 5.45 1.07
C SER A 122 -22.60 5.87 0.82
N PRO A 123 -23.05 5.99 -0.43
CA PRO A 123 -24.46 6.07 -0.72
C PRO A 123 -25.11 4.74 -0.26
N SER A 124 -26.03 4.82 0.68
CA SER A 124 -26.60 3.71 1.45
C SER A 124 -27.51 2.77 0.65
N ASN A 125 -27.54 2.83 -0.68
CA ASN A 125 -28.53 2.15 -1.52
C ASN A 125 -27.97 1.41 -2.75
N GLN A 126 -26.63 1.28 -2.89
CA GLN A 126 -26.06 0.55 -4.02
C GLN A 126 -26.05 -0.96 -3.75
N SER A 127 -26.33 -1.77 -4.79
CA SER A 127 -26.15 -3.22 -4.72
C SER A 127 -24.65 -3.60 -4.70
N ALA A 128 -24.33 -4.77 -4.16
CA ALA A 128 -22.96 -5.28 -4.17
C ALA A 128 -22.37 -5.35 -5.61
N ALA A 129 -23.20 -5.66 -6.61
CA ALA A 129 -22.77 -5.68 -8.01
C ALA A 129 -22.40 -4.29 -8.51
N ALA A 130 -23.20 -3.26 -8.19
CA ALA A 130 -22.90 -1.88 -8.57
C ALA A 130 -21.61 -1.36 -7.91
N VAL A 131 -21.39 -1.73 -6.63
CA VAL A 131 -20.15 -1.39 -5.91
C VAL A 131 -18.94 -2.02 -6.56
N LYS A 132 -19.00 -3.32 -6.88
CA LYS A 132 -17.92 -4.03 -7.60
C LYS A 132 -17.61 -3.39 -8.93
N GLN A 133 -18.65 -3.11 -9.72
CA GLN A 133 -18.48 -2.45 -11.02
C GLN A 133 -17.81 -1.09 -10.89
N GLN A 134 -18.25 -0.25 -9.94
CA GLN A 134 -17.65 1.06 -9.71
C GLN A 134 -16.18 0.93 -9.30
N GLN A 135 -15.81 0.02 -8.39
CA GLN A 135 -14.42 -0.22 -8.03
C GLN A 135 -13.58 -0.67 -9.23
N GLN A 136 -14.10 -1.57 -10.06
CA GLN A 136 -13.41 -2.04 -11.28
C GLN A 136 -13.18 -0.89 -12.27
N GLU A 137 -14.20 -0.04 -12.52
CA GLU A 137 -14.07 1.14 -13.37
C GLU A 137 -13.03 2.13 -12.82
N MET A 138 -13.05 2.39 -11.50
CA MET A 138 -12.08 3.26 -10.84
C MET A 138 -10.67 2.68 -10.95
N PHE A 139 -10.48 1.39 -10.69
CA PHE A 139 -9.18 0.73 -10.78
C PHE A 139 -8.62 0.80 -12.21
N GLN A 140 -9.44 0.47 -13.22
CA GLN A 140 -9.06 0.58 -14.63
C GLN A 140 -8.59 2.00 -14.99
N ALA A 141 -9.33 3.02 -14.56
CA ALA A 141 -9.00 4.42 -14.84
C ALA A 141 -7.68 4.86 -14.17
N HIS A 142 -7.37 4.35 -12.94
CA HIS A 142 -6.09 4.61 -12.29
C HIS A 142 -4.92 3.92 -13.03
N LEU A 143 -5.10 2.70 -13.53
CA LEU A 143 -4.08 2.01 -14.33
C LEU A 143 -3.78 2.76 -15.63
N GLU A 144 -4.81 3.29 -16.28
CA GLU A 144 -4.65 4.15 -17.45
C GLU A 144 -3.91 5.44 -17.13
N LEU A 145 -4.27 6.11 -16.02
CA LEU A 145 -3.56 7.29 -15.55
C LEU A 145 -2.08 7.00 -15.25
N ALA A 146 -1.78 5.92 -14.55
CA ALA A 146 -0.42 5.50 -14.22
C ALA A 146 0.41 5.28 -15.49
N ARG A 147 -0.16 4.60 -16.49
CA ARG A 147 0.48 4.39 -17.79
C ARG A 147 0.76 5.71 -18.51
N HIS A 148 -0.20 6.63 -18.55
CA HIS A 148 -0.02 7.94 -19.18
C HIS A 148 1.04 8.81 -18.49
N ARG A 149 1.19 8.66 -17.17
CA ARG A 149 2.17 9.42 -16.38
C ARG A 149 3.52 8.71 -16.25
N HIS A 150 3.65 7.47 -16.71
CA HIS A 150 4.82 6.60 -16.49
C HIS A 150 5.17 6.48 -15.00
N LEU A 151 4.13 6.41 -14.15
CA LEU A 151 4.25 6.20 -12.71
C LEU A 151 3.84 4.78 -12.35
N PRO A 152 4.51 4.15 -11.36
CA PRO A 152 4.06 2.86 -10.85
C PRO A 152 2.74 2.98 -10.09
N VAL A 153 2.07 1.83 -9.88
CA VAL A 153 0.83 1.77 -9.11
C VAL A 153 1.02 1.07 -7.77
N ILE A 154 0.33 1.58 -6.74
CA ILE A 154 0.19 0.91 -5.44
C ILE A 154 -1.21 0.29 -5.41
N ILE A 155 -1.27 -1.05 -5.43
CA ILE A 155 -2.49 -1.81 -5.63
C ILE A 155 -2.97 -2.40 -4.31
N HIS A 156 -4.18 -2.01 -3.93
CA HIS A 156 -4.97 -2.61 -2.85
C HIS A 156 -5.75 -3.82 -3.35
N CYS A 157 -5.71 -4.92 -2.60
CA CYS A 157 -6.51 -6.09 -2.88
C CYS A 157 -7.04 -6.70 -1.57
N ARG A 158 -8.35 -6.73 -1.39
CA ARG A 158 -8.97 -7.38 -0.23
C ARG A 158 -10.23 -8.14 -0.62
N ALA A 159 -10.19 -9.49 -0.45
CA ALA A 159 -11.26 -10.39 -0.85
C ALA A 159 -11.67 -10.26 -2.35
N ALA A 160 -10.71 -9.90 -3.24
CA ALA A 160 -10.95 -9.60 -4.64
C ALA A 160 -9.86 -10.19 -5.57
N ASP A 161 -9.15 -11.22 -5.13
CA ASP A 161 -7.93 -11.76 -5.75
C ASP A 161 -8.09 -12.03 -7.26
N ALA A 162 -9.15 -12.74 -7.65
CA ALA A 162 -9.38 -13.14 -9.05
C ALA A 162 -9.60 -11.92 -9.96
N ASP A 163 -10.46 -10.97 -9.54
CA ASP A 163 -10.78 -9.78 -10.32
C ASP A 163 -9.59 -8.83 -10.38
N THR A 164 -8.83 -8.70 -9.26
CA THR A 164 -7.59 -7.90 -9.23
C THR A 164 -6.57 -8.47 -10.20
N LEU A 165 -6.31 -9.78 -10.16
CA LEU A 165 -5.33 -10.42 -11.05
C LEU A 165 -5.76 -10.34 -12.52
N ALA A 166 -7.06 -10.49 -12.82
CA ALA A 166 -7.59 -10.35 -14.18
C ALA A 166 -7.38 -8.91 -14.70
N THR A 167 -7.69 -7.90 -13.87
CA THR A 167 -7.50 -6.48 -14.23
C THR A 167 -6.02 -6.15 -14.43
N VAL A 168 -5.15 -6.59 -13.53
CA VAL A 168 -3.69 -6.42 -13.65
C VAL A 168 -3.18 -7.03 -14.96
N ARG A 169 -3.56 -8.28 -15.24
CA ARG A 169 -3.12 -9.01 -16.45
C ARG A 169 -3.52 -8.32 -17.75
N ALA A 170 -4.69 -7.70 -17.78
CA ALA A 170 -5.19 -6.96 -18.94
C ALA A 170 -4.49 -5.60 -19.15
N ASN A 171 -3.71 -5.11 -18.17
CA ASN A 171 -3.16 -3.75 -18.17
C ASN A 171 -1.63 -3.68 -18.02
N VAL A 172 -0.92 -4.80 -18.19
CA VAL A 172 0.55 -4.82 -18.05
C VAL A 172 1.20 -3.87 -19.06
N PRO A 173 1.97 -2.87 -18.62
CA PRO A 173 2.70 -1.98 -19.49
C PRO A 173 3.99 -2.64 -20.02
N ASP A 174 4.73 -1.91 -20.87
CA ASP A 174 5.98 -2.35 -21.48
C ASP A 174 7.24 -2.11 -20.61
N TRP A 175 7.08 -1.55 -19.39
CA TRP A 175 8.19 -1.38 -18.42
C TRP A 175 7.99 -2.20 -17.15
N ARG A 176 9.09 -2.53 -16.46
CA ARG A 176 9.09 -3.34 -15.23
C ARG A 176 10.16 -2.87 -14.25
N PRO A 177 9.92 -2.88 -12.91
CA PRO A 177 8.61 -3.11 -12.28
C PRO A 177 7.66 -1.93 -12.51
N TRP A 178 6.36 -2.17 -12.54
CA TRP A 178 5.37 -1.13 -12.81
C TRP A 178 4.35 -0.93 -11.68
N GLY A 179 4.46 -1.69 -10.61
CA GLY A 179 3.60 -1.53 -9.45
C GLY A 179 3.95 -2.46 -8.32
N VAL A 180 3.19 -2.36 -7.26
CA VAL A 180 3.30 -3.17 -6.06
C VAL A 180 1.91 -3.62 -5.60
N MET A 181 1.81 -4.91 -5.23
CA MET A 181 0.69 -5.40 -4.42
C MET A 181 1.00 -5.05 -2.97
N HIS A 182 0.38 -3.98 -2.48
CA HIS A 182 0.57 -3.52 -1.12
C HIS A 182 -0.16 -4.42 -0.12
N CYS A 183 0.33 -4.50 1.11
CA CYS A 183 -0.25 -5.26 2.22
C CYS A 183 -0.69 -6.67 1.80
N PHE A 184 0.18 -7.37 1.06
CA PHE A 184 -0.18 -8.61 0.40
C PHE A 184 -0.68 -9.66 1.38
N ALA A 185 -1.88 -10.19 1.11
CA ALA A 185 -2.54 -11.20 1.93
C ALA A 185 -3.08 -12.40 1.11
N GLY A 186 -2.74 -12.47 -0.19
CA GLY A 186 -3.09 -13.57 -1.07
C GLY A 186 -2.26 -14.83 -0.83
N ASN A 187 -2.45 -15.84 -1.67
CA ASN A 187 -1.70 -17.09 -1.63
C ASN A 187 -0.40 -17.03 -2.47
N THR A 188 0.43 -18.08 -2.35
CA THR A 188 1.73 -18.16 -3.06
C THR A 188 1.58 -18.07 -4.58
N GLN A 189 0.58 -18.75 -5.16
CA GLN A 189 0.39 -18.71 -6.61
C GLN A 189 0.07 -17.30 -7.09
N MET A 190 -0.83 -16.59 -6.40
CA MET A 190 -1.15 -15.20 -6.72
C MET A 190 0.08 -14.28 -6.63
N ALA A 191 0.93 -14.47 -5.61
CA ALA A 191 2.17 -13.69 -5.48
C ALA A 191 3.10 -13.91 -6.68
N LEU A 192 3.29 -15.17 -7.09
CA LEU A 192 4.13 -15.51 -8.23
C LEU A 192 3.55 -15.02 -9.55
N ASP A 193 2.24 -15.14 -9.76
CA ASP A 193 1.55 -14.59 -10.94
C ASP A 193 1.72 -13.06 -11.02
N CYS A 194 1.58 -12.34 -9.91
CA CYS A 194 1.81 -10.90 -9.86
C CYS A 194 3.26 -10.53 -10.22
N ILE A 195 4.24 -11.29 -9.72
CA ILE A 195 5.66 -11.09 -10.03
C ILE A 195 5.94 -11.32 -11.52
N GLU A 196 5.38 -12.38 -12.10
CA GLU A 196 5.49 -12.67 -13.54
C GLU A 196 4.91 -11.51 -14.38
N LEU A 197 3.82 -10.90 -13.92
CA LEU A 197 3.22 -9.72 -14.54
C LEU A 197 4.02 -8.42 -14.29
N GLY A 198 5.11 -8.47 -13.51
CA GLY A 198 6.03 -7.34 -13.29
C GLY A 198 5.70 -6.48 -12.08
N LEU A 199 4.91 -6.99 -11.14
CA LEU A 199 4.64 -6.34 -9.87
C LEU A 199 5.64 -6.79 -8.80
N LEU A 200 5.86 -5.95 -7.80
CA LEU A 200 6.52 -6.29 -6.55
C LEU A 200 5.48 -6.66 -5.48
N ILE A 201 5.92 -7.35 -4.44
CA ILE A 201 5.07 -7.79 -3.33
C ILE A 201 5.56 -7.14 -2.05
N SER A 202 4.66 -6.44 -1.35
CA SER A 202 4.99 -5.77 -0.09
C SER A 202 4.36 -6.46 1.11
N PHE A 203 5.12 -6.57 2.19
CA PHE A 203 4.68 -7.18 3.44
C PHE A 203 4.72 -6.17 4.59
N THR A 204 3.65 -6.21 5.40
CA THR A 204 3.46 -5.38 6.59
C THR A 204 3.85 -6.11 7.88
N GLY A 205 3.60 -5.46 9.01
CA GLY A 205 3.75 -6.05 10.35
C GLY A 205 2.96 -7.35 10.57
N ILE A 206 1.98 -7.68 9.72
CA ILE A 206 1.22 -8.94 9.78
C ILE A 206 2.13 -10.16 9.76
N VAL A 207 3.24 -10.13 9.01
CA VAL A 207 4.18 -11.25 8.92
C VAL A 207 4.74 -11.67 10.27
N THR A 208 4.76 -10.75 11.25
CA THR A 208 5.23 -11.01 12.62
C THR A 208 4.17 -11.63 13.53
N PHE A 209 2.88 -11.67 13.12
CA PHE A 209 1.80 -12.13 13.98
C PHE A 209 1.83 -13.65 14.17
N LYS A 210 1.43 -14.12 15.36
CA LYS A 210 1.46 -15.55 15.71
C LYS A 210 0.66 -16.41 14.74
N ASN A 211 -0.49 -15.93 14.30
CA ASN A 211 -1.44 -16.62 13.41
C ASN A 211 -1.18 -16.38 11.91
N ALA A 212 -0.04 -15.81 11.53
CA ALA A 212 0.29 -15.47 10.13
C ALA A 212 1.16 -16.53 9.43
N GLU A 213 1.04 -17.81 9.79
CA GLU A 213 1.86 -18.90 9.22
C GLU A 213 1.69 -19.01 7.69
N ALA A 214 0.45 -18.95 7.20
CA ALA A 214 0.18 -19.00 5.77
C ALA A 214 0.86 -17.83 5.02
N LEU A 215 0.82 -16.61 5.59
CA LEU A 215 1.49 -15.45 5.00
C LEU A 215 3.00 -15.58 5.03
N ARG A 216 3.58 -16.15 6.09
CA ARG A 216 5.03 -16.43 6.15
C ARG A 216 5.45 -17.45 5.08
N THR A 217 4.63 -18.46 4.79
CA THR A 217 4.87 -19.38 3.68
C THR A 217 4.93 -18.64 2.34
N VAL A 218 4.00 -17.74 2.09
CA VAL A 218 4.01 -16.88 0.90
C VAL A 218 5.26 -16.01 0.86
N ALA A 219 5.55 -15.29 1.95
CA ALA A 219 6.72 -14.43 2.04
C ALA A 219 8.02 -15.21 1.85
N GLY A 220 8.10 -16.47 2.32
CA GLY A 220 9.19 -17.38 2.07
C GLY A 220 9.40 -17.70 0.58
N ALA A 221 8.32 -17.81 -0.19
CA ALA A 221 8.36 -18.14 -1.62
C ALA A 221 8.68 -16.92 -2.53
N VAL A 222 8.35 -15.70 -2.12
CA VAL A 222 8.60 -14.48 -2.91
C VAL A 222 10.11 -14.24 -3.03
N PRO A 223 10.69 -14.10 -4.26
CA PRO A 223 12.11 -13.75 -4.43
C PRO A 223 12.47 -12.42 -3.77
N LEU A 224 13.71 -12.33 -3.25
CA LEU A 224 14.19 -11.11 -2.58
C LEU A 224 14.11 -9.87 -3.51
N GLU A 225 14.37 -10.06 -4.79
CA GLU A 225 14.35 -9.02 -5.83
C GLU A 225 12.94 -8.51 -6.16
N SER A 226 11.92 -9.20 -5.65
CA SER A 226 10.51 -8.83 -5.82
C SER A 226 9.84 -8.39 -4.52
N LEU A 227 10.59 -8.27 -3.41
CA LEU A 227 10.07 -8.02 -2.08
C LEU A 227 10.23 -6.56 -1.68
N LEU A 228 9.18 -5.99 -1.06
CA LEU A 228 9.18 -4.67 -0.44
C LEU A 228 8.77 -4.76 1.03
N LEU A 229 9.10 -3.72 1.78
CA LEU A 229 8.74 -3.53 3.18
C LEU A 229 7.84 -2.31 3.33
N GLU A 230 6.82 -2.43 4.16
CA GLU A 230 5.95 -1.31 4.50
C GLU A 230 5.35 -1.46 5.89
N THR A 231 4.89 -0.35 6.46
CA THR A 231 4.17 -0.39 7.74
C THR A 231 2.66 -0.47 7.57
N ASP A 232 2.10 0.17 6.58
CA ASP A 232 0.68 0.52 6.49
C ASP A 232 0.22 1.30 7.74
N SER A 233 1.13 2.13 8.27
CA SER A 233 0.88 2.89 9.50
C SER A 233 -0.19 3.98 9.28
N PRO A 234 -1.09 4.19 10.25
CA PRO A 234 -1.02 3.86 11.68
C PRO A 234 -1.48 2.44 12.06
N TYR A 235 -1.79 1.58 11.10
CA TYR A 235 -2.34 0.24 11.29
C TYR A 235 -1.24 -0.83 11.40
N LEU A 236 -1.64 -2.06 11.78
CA LEU A 236 -0.85 -3.29 11.63
C LEU A 236 0.51 -3.30 12.36
N ALA A 237 0.62 -2.63 13.52
CA ALA A 237 1.86 -2.59 14.30
C ALA A 237 2.45 -4.01 14.47
N PRO A 238 3.76 -4.22 14.14
CA PRO A 238 4.41 -5.52 14.25
C PRO A 238 4.61 -5.93 15.70
N ILE A 239 4.93 -7.21 15.96
CA ILE A 239 5.48 -7.63 17.24
C ILE A 239 6.93 -7.08 17.33
N PRO A 240 7.33 -6.46 18.49
CA PRO A 240 6.64 -6.44 19.79
C PRO A 240 5.67 -5.29 20.02
N GLN A 241 5.42 -4.44 19.03
CA GLN A 241 4.66 -3.19 19.19
C GLN A 241 3.13 -3.36 19.05
N ARG A 242 2.61 -4.59 19.08
CA ARG A 242 1.16 -4.87 18.98
C ARG A 242 0.36 -4.08 20.02
N GLY A 243 -0.76 -3.48 19.55
CA GLY A 243 -1.63 -2.66 20.40
C GLY A 243 -1.25 -1.19 20.49
N GLN A 244 -0.10 -0.80 19.96
CA GLN A 244 0.30 0.60 19.79
C GLN A 244 -0.08 1.11 18.40
N ARG A 245 -0.14 2.44 18.21
CA ARG A 245 -0.17 3.05 16.88
C ARG A 245 1.10 2.65 16.13
N ASN A 246 0.94 2.09 14.93
CA ASN A 246 2.06 1.77 14.07
C ASN A 246 2.72 3.05 13.53
N GLU A 247 4.01 2.99 13.22
CA GLU A 247 4.77 4.08 12.62
C GLU A 247 5.95 3.55 11.80
N PRO A 248 6.48 4.34 10.84
CA PRO A 248 7.59 3.91 9.99
C PRO A 248 8.85 3.45 10.75
N ALA A 249 9.06 3.94 11.97
CA ALA A 249 10.17 3.50 12.84
C ALA A 249 10.13 1.98 13.17
N PHE A 250 9.01 1.29 12.88
CA PHE A 250 8.86 -0.15 13.16
C PHE A 250 9.22 -1.05 11.96
N ILE A 251 9.63 -0.49 10.81
CA ILE A 251 10.14 -1.27 9.67
C ILE A 251 11.25 -2.26 10.05
N PRO A 252 12.22 -1.95 10.94
CA PRO A 252 13.24 -2.93 11.32
C PRO A 252 12.67 -4.23 11.88
N HIS A 253 11.57 -4.19 12.65
CA HIS A 253 10.93 -5.41 13.18
C HIS A 253 10.34 -6.30 12.06
N ILE A 254 9.81 -5.68 11.00
CA ILE A 254 9.30 -6.39 9.82
C ILE A 254 10.47 -6.99 9.04
N ALA A 255 11.53 -6.20 8.86
CA ALA A 255 12.75 -6.63 8.19
C ALA A 255 13.42 -7.81 8.90
N ASP A 256 13.54 -7.77 10.24
CA ASP A 256 14.12 -8.85 11.05
C ASP A 256 13.32 -10.16 10.86
N ALA A 257 11.98 -10.09 10.91
CA ALA A 257 11.13 -11.25 10.73
C ALA A 257 11.29 -11.86 9.31
N LEU A 258 11.35 -11.03 8.28
CA LEU A 258 11.53 -11.48 6.90
C LEU A 258 12.96 -11.97 6.63
N ALA A 259 13.99 -11.36 7.22
CA ALA A 259 15.37 -11.79 7.11
C ALA A 259 15.56 -13.19 7.72
N GLN A 260 14.99 -13.42 8.91
CA GLN A 260 14.98 -14.75 9.55
C GLN A 260 14.27 -15.78 8.68
N LEU A 261 13.09 -15.44 8.14
CA LEU A 261 12.32 -16.32 7.27
C LEU A 261 13.10 -16.69 5.99
N LYS A 262 13.86 -15.74 5.43
CA LYS A 262 14.66 -15.90 4.21
C LYS A 262 16.03 -16.53 4.47
N GLY A 263 16.46 -16.66 5.71
CA GLY A 263 17.81 -17.13 6.05
C GLY A 263 18.93 -16.20 5.58
N VAL A 264 18.68 -14.88 5.58
CA VAL A 264 19.65 -13.87 5.15
C VAL A 264 19.92 -12.87 6.28
N ALA A 265 21.05 -12.16 6.21
CA ALA A 265 21.33 -11.05 7.12
C ALA A 265 20.33 -9.91 6.89
N VAL A 266 19.88 -9.24 7.97
CA VAL A 266 18.91 -8.13 7.88
C VAL A 266 19.46 -6.97 7.05
N GLU A 267 20.76 -6.72 7.09
CA GLU A 267 21.43 -5.70 6.29
C GLU A 267 21.32 -5.98 4.79
N ASN A 268 21.42 -7.26 4.40
CA ASN A 268 21.25 -7.67 3.01
C ASN A 268 19.79 -7.52 2.57
N LEU A 269 18.83 -7.94 3.39
CA LEU A 269 17.40 -7.75 3.12
C LEU A 269 17.08 -6.25 2.98
N ALA A 270 17.53 -5.42 3.91
CA ALA A 270 17.34 -3.97 3.87
C ALA A 270 17.91 -3.34 2.58
N ARG A 271 19.12 -3.74 2.20
CA ARG A 271 19.77 -3.28 0.97
C ARG A 271 18.97 -3.66 -0.28
N VAL A 272 18.55 -4.91 -0.38
CA VAL A 272 17.83 -5.41 -1.56
C VAL A 272 16.43 -4.78 -1.65
N THR A 273 15.67 -4.73 -0.56
CA THR A 273 14.32 -4.14 -0.56
C THR A 273 14.34 -2.64 -0.81
N THR A 274 15.35 -1.91 -0.30
CA THR A 274 15.54 -0.49 -0.62
C THR A 274 15.88 -0.29 -2.11
N ALA A 275 16.75 -1.14 -2.69
CA ALA A 275 17.05 -1.09 -4.12
C ALA A 275 15.82 -1.44 -4.98
N ASN A 276 14.98 -2.38 -4.54
CA ASN A 276 13.71 -2.69 -5.20
C ASN A 276 12.76 -1.49 -5.20
N ALA A 277 12.62 -0.81 -4.04
CA ALA A 277 11.81 0.40 -3.92
C ALA A 277 12.34 1.53 -4.81
N GLN A 278 13.67 1.73 -4.84
CA GLN A 278 14.32 2.71 -5.71
C GLN A 278 14.04 2.43 -7.19
N ARG A 279 14.15 1.16 -7.61
CA ARG A 279 13.85 0.74 -8.99
C ARG A 279 12.37 0.94 -9.33
N LEU A 280 11.44 0.71 -8.39
CA LEU A 280 10.01 0.88 -8.61
C LEU A 280 9.64 2.35 -8.73
N PHE A 281 10.02 3.16 -7.75
CA PHE A 281 9.56 4.54 -7.63
C PHE A 281 10.44 5.56 -8.38
N GLY A 282 11.57 5.14 -8.94
CA GLY A 282 12.38 5.96 -9.82
C GLY A 282 13.10 7.15 -9.14
N TRP A 283 13.17 7.19 -7.81
CA TRP A 283 13.92 8.24 -7.12
C TRP A 283 15.44 8.01 -7.18
N SER A 284 16.20 9.07 -7.37
CA SER A 284 17.65 9.08 -7.23
C SER A 284 18.07 9.31 -5.77
N ASP A 285 19.28 8.88 -5.43
CA ASP A 285 19.90 9.14 -4.12
C ASP A 285 20.12 10.64 -3.86
#